data_0770ee43c8d06a6cf3f70a237d96faf0
#
_entry.id   0770ee43c8d06a6cf3f70a237d96faf0
#
_cell.length_a   1.000
_cell.length_b   1.000
_cell.length_c   1.000
_cell.angle_alpha   90.00
_cell.angle_beta   90.00
_cell.angle_gamma   90.00
#
_symmetry.space_group_name_H-M   'P 1'
#
loop_
_entity.id
_entity.type
_entity.pdbx_description
1 polymer ?
#
loop_
_entity_poly.entity_id
_entity_poly.type
_entity_poly.pdbx_seq_one_letter_code
_entity_poly.pdbx_strand_id
1 'polypeptide(L)'
;MYYNPKYAAAGLSGWAKPEIHDNVGDFFRTGFTQNSTFNISQRKNDVSYSFSISDTYQNGIIPSTGMTRTGARGAVDWKVDDRWKAGFSANYSSVKVKAAPGANSGIINVVYSAPAEYDLKGTPYHAPGKPTSQILFRNTSFNNPYWWAANDEFSQHTNRVFGNAYAEFTPKLNWGDRYHLVFREQAGLDTYTSNNATVAELGSAYN
;
A
#
# COMPACT_ATOMS: atom_id res chain seq x y z
N MET A 1 -37.55 22.28 10.57
CA MET A 1 -36.30 22.21 11.36
C MET A 1 -36.41 21.08 12.36
N TYR A 2 -35.34 20.34 12.58
CA TYR A 2 -35.23 19.32 13.62
C TYR A 2 -34.01 19.60 14.50
N TYR A 3 -34.04 19.10 15.72
CA TYR A 3 -32.90 19.26 16.65
C TYR A 3 -31.99 18.03 16.60
N ASN A 4 -30.70 18.25 16.32
CA ASN A 4 -29.68 17.23 16.34
C ASN A 4 -28.65 17.53 17.44
N PRO A 5 -28.61 16.73 18.51
CA PRO A 5 -27.70 16.95 19.64
C PRO A 5 -26.23 16.80 19.25
N LYS A 6 -25.92 16.08 18.16
CA LYS A 6 -24.54 15.94 17.65
C LYS A 6 -23.99 17.22 17.04
N TYR A 7 -24.84 17.98 16.35
CA TYR A 7 -24.48 19.33 15.87
C TYR A 7 -24.19 20.28 17.03
N ALA A 8 -25.04 20.27 18.04
CA ALA A 8 -24.83 21.08 19.25
C ALA A 8 -23.53 20.69 19.97
N ALA A 9 -23.23 19.40 20.09
CA ALA A 9 -22.00 18.89 20.69
C ALA A 9 -20.74 19.28 19.87
N ALA A 10 -20.89 19.44 18.55
CA ALA A 10 -19.85 19.92 17.65
C ALA A 10 -19.68 21.45 17.65
N GLY A 11 -20.45 22.17 18.46
CA GLY A 11 -20.42 23.64 18.51
C GLY A 11 -21.19 24.33 17.40
N LEU A 12 -22.00 23.60 16.63
CA LEU A 12 -22.89 24.12 15.62
C LEU A 12 -24.28 24.44 16.21
N SER A 13 -25.16 25.06 15.40
CA SER A 13 -26.58 25.11 15.76
C SER A 13 -27.13 23.70 15.91
N GLY A 14 -27.77 23.40 17.03
CA GLY A 14 -28.47 22.11 17.18
C GLY A 14 -29.69 21.99 16.28
N TRP A 15 -30.21 23.10 15.74
CA TRP A 15 -31.36 23.13 14.84
C TRP A 15 -30.89 23.10 13.38
N ALA A 16 -31.29 22.07 12.63
CA ALA A 16 -30.99 21.91 11.22
C ALA A 16 -32.26 21.84 10.37
N LYS A 17 -32.12 22.20 9.09
CA LYS A 17 -33.11 21.88 8.06
C LYS A 17 -32.94 20.44 7.63
N PRO A 18 -34.02 19.74 7.22
CA PRO A 18 -33.90 18.45 6.56
C PRO A 18 -33.25 18.67 5.18
N GLU A 19 -32.02 18.26 5.05
CA GLU A 19 -31.25 18.29 3.80
C GLU A 19 -30.65 16.91 3.57
N ILE A 20 -30.44 16.54 2.32
CA ILE A 20 -29.81 15.27 1.95
C ILE A 20 -28.34 15.53 1.67
N HIS A 21 -27.47 14.80 2.37
CA HIS A 21 -26.03 14.84 2.20
C HIS A 21 -25.54 13.53 1.57
N ASP A 22 -24.69 13.63 0.58
CA ASP A 22 -24.00 12.47 0.00
C ASP A 22 -22.75 12.13 0.85
N ASN A 23 -22.97 11.57 2.03
CA ASN A 23 -21.90 11.23 2.96
C ASN A 23 -20.88 10.25 2.36
N VAL A 24 -21.29 9.40 1.42
CA VAL A 24 -20.41 8.44 0.75
C VAL A 24 -19.54 9.16 -0.28
N GLY A 25 -20.15 9.93 -1.18
CA GLY A 25 -19.41 10.69 -2.18
C GLY A 25 -18.49 11.76 -1.58
N ASP A 26 -18.91 12.37 -0.48
CA ASP A 26 -18.11 13.38 0.23
C ASP A 26 -16.92 12.82 1.00
N PHE A 27 -17.00 11.58 1.47
CA PHE A 27 -15.93 10.95 2.23
C PHE A 27 -14.88 10.30 1.31
N PHE A 28 -15.31 9.55 0.30
CA PHE A 28 -14.38 8.90 -0.61
C PHE A 28 -13.82 9.89 -1.62
N ARG A 29 -12.58 9.68 -2.00
CA ARG A 29 -11.89 10.47 -3.02
C ARG A 29 -11.53 9.61 -4.22
N THR A 30 -11.30 10.25 -5.36
CA THR A 30 -10.72 9.57 -6.52
C THR A 30 -9.32 9.08 -6.16
N GLY A 31 -9.08 7.79 -6.33
CA GLY A 31 -7.75 7.19 -6.20
C GLY A 31 -6.88 7.56 -7.40
N PHE A 32 -5.58 7.65 -7.17
CA PHE A 32 -4.59 7.92 -8.21
C PHE A 32 -3.43 6.95 -8.07
N THR A 33 -2.97 6.40 -9.20
CA THR A 33 -1.79 5.56 -9.24
C THR A 33 -0.83 6.06 -10.31
N GLN A 34 0.43 6.24 -9.93
CA GLN A 34 1.53 6.57 -10.82
C GLN A 34 2.58 5.47 -10.75
N ASN A 35 2.99 4.97 -11.91
CA ASN A 35 4.08 4.02 -12.04
C ASN A 35 5.17 4.65 -12.92
N SER A 36 6.39 4.65 -12.42
CA SER A 36 7.57 5.12 -13.14
C SER A 36 8.60 4.01 -13.17
N THR A 37 9.13 3.69 -14.34
CA THR A 37 10.15 2.66 -14.47
C THR A 37 11.22 3.13 -15.45
N PHE A 38 12.48 3.01 -15.01
CA PHE A 38 13.64 3.24 -15.83
C PHE A 38 14.39 1.93 -16.00
N ASN A 39 14.66 1.56 -17.26
CA ASN A 39 15.39 0.35 -17.58
C ASN A 39 16.56 0.68 -18.49
N ILE A 40 17.71 0.11 -18.20
CA ILE A 40 18.86 0.12 -19.07
C ILE A 40 19.36 -1.32 -19.23
N SER A 41 19.62 -1.71 -20.46
CA SER A 41 20.21 -3.02 -20.75
C SER A 41 21.20 -2.90 -21.89
N GLN A 42 22.26 -3.67 -21.80
CA GLN A 42 23.26 -3.75 -22.85
C GLN A 42 23.77 -5.19 -22.96
N ARG A 43 24.11 -5.57 -24.17
CA ARG A 43 24.89 -6.76 -24.46
C ARG A 43 26.16 -6.35 -25.15
N LYS A 44 27.30 -6.80 -24.62
CA LYS A 44 28.62 -6.59 -25.22
C LYS A 44 29.32 -7.93 -25.20
N ASN A 45 29.65 -8.42 -26.41
CA ASN A 45 30.23 -9.75 -26.62
C ASN A 45 29.37 -10.84 -25.92
N ASP A 46 29.95 -11.54 -24.99
CA ASP A 46 29.38 -12.68 -24.28
C ASP A 46 28.70 -12.28 -22.95
N VAL A 47 28.63 -10.98 -22.64
CA VAL A 47 28.02 -10.48 -21.41
C VAL A 47 26.77 -9.66 -21.74
N SER A 48 25.68 -9.99 -21.08
CA SER A 48 24.45 -9.18 -21.05
C SER A 48 24.23 -8.68 -19.64
N TYR A 49 23.92 -7.40 -19.49
CA TYR A 49 23.56 -6.84 -18.20
C TYR A 49 22.34 -5.95 -18.33
N SER A 50 21.56 -5.92 -17.27
CA SER A 50 20.38 -5.08 -17.18
C SER A 50 20.28 -4.47 -15.78
N PHE A 51 19.79 -3.25 -15.74
CA PHE A 51 19.48 -2.54 -14.51
C PHE A 51 18.11 -1.87 -14.66
N SER A 52 17.31 -1.93 -13.61
CA SER A 52 15.98 -1.37 -13.58
C SER A 52 15.73 -0.71 -12.24
N ILE A 53 15.13 0.48 -12.27
CA ILE A 53 14.55 1.14 -11.10
C ILE A 53 13.08 1.38 -11.37
N SER A 54 12.24 1.11 -10.39
CA SER A 54 10.80 1.35 -10.47
C SER A 54 10.30 2.06 -9.22
N ASP A 55 9.34 2.96 -9.41
CA ASP A 55 8.62 3.61 -8.35
C ASP A 55 7.13 3.59 -8.64
N THR A 56 6.34 3.24 -7.63
CA THR A 56 4.89 3.24 -7.66
C THR A 56 4.39 4.10 -6.51
N TYR A 57 3.61 5.09 -6.82
CA TYR A 57 2.89 5.90 -5.86
C TYR A 57 1.39 5.72 -6.07
N GLN A 58 0.66 5.42 -5.00
CA GLN A 58 -0.78 5.23 -5.03
C GLN A 58 -1.45 5.95 -3.87
N ASN A 59 -2.39 6.80 -4.18
CA ASN A 59 -3.36 7.32 -3.22
C ASN A 59 -4.58 6.41 -3.20
N GLY A 60 -5.00 5.97 -2.01
CA GLY A 60 -6.24 5.21 -1.83
C GLY A 60 -7.49 6.08 -1.98
N ILE A 61 -8.62 5.43 -2.19
CA ILE A 61 -9.95 6.08 -2.22
C ILE A 61 -10.41 6.57 -0.84
N ILE A 62 -9.88 5.98 0.23
CA ILE A 62 -10.11 6.43 1.61
C ILE A 62 -9.06 7.50 1.94
N PRO A 63 -9.44 8.64 2.54
CA PRO A 63 -8.48 9.65 2.98
C PRO A 63 -7.37 9.05 3.87
N SER A 64 -6.15 9.58 3.74
CA SER A 64 -4.95 9.14 4.48
C SER A 64 -4.47 7.71 4.20
N THR A 65 -5.09 6.97 3.27
CA THR A 65 -4.60 5.66 2.82
C THR A 65 -3.80 5.76 1.53
N GLY A 66 -2.90 4.82 1.32
CA GLY A 66 -2.09 4.77 0.11
C GLY A 66 -0.97 3.76 0.18
N MET A 67 -0.19 3.69 -0.89
CA MET A 67 0.98 2.82 -1.01
C MET A 67 2.10 3.54 -1.76
N THR A 68 3.32 3.33 -1.31
CA THR A 68 4.51 3.60 -2.10
C THR A 68 5.31 2.32 -2.23
N ARG A 69 5.81 2.06 -3.44
CA ARG A 69 6.67 0.92 -3.71
C ARG A 69 7.85 1.37 -4.56
N THR A 70 9.05 1.20 -4.03
CA THR A 70 10.30 1.45 -4.75
C THR A 70 11.00 0.12 -4.97
N GLY A 71 11.49 -0.11 -6.19
CA GLY A 71 12.20 -1.33 -6.56
C GLY A 71 13.46 -1.02 -7.34
N ALA A 72 14.48 -1.87 -7.15
CA ALA A 72 15.68 -1.89 -7.97
C ALA A 72 16.01 -3.33 -8.33
N ARG A 73 16.46 -3.54 -9.57
CA ARG A 73 16.90 -4.85 -10.06
C ARG A 73 18.16 -4.71 -10.87
N GLY A 74 19.13 -5.59 -10.61
CA GLY A 74 20.29 -5.80 -11.46
C GLY A 74 20.36 -7.25 -11.90
N ALA A 75 20.76 -7.50 -13.15
CA ALA A 75 21.02 -8.85 -13.63
C ALA A 75 22.20 -8.84 -14.61
N VAL A 76 22.97 -9.92 -14.57
CA VAL A 76 24.09 -10.18 -15.47
C VAL A 76 24.00 -11.65 -15.93
N ASP A 77 24.10 -11.84 -17.22
CA ASP A 77 24.24 -13.14 -17.85
C ASP A 77 25.54 -13.14 -18.67
N TRP A 78 26.35 -14.16 -18.47
CA TRP A 78 27.67 -14.30 -19.06
C TRP A 78 27.82 -15.66 -19.73
N LYS A 79 28.10 -15.65 -21.02
CA LYS A 79 28.60 -16.81 -21.76
C LYS A 79 30.12 -16.88 -21.57
N VAL A 80 30.57 -17.69 -20.61
CA VAL A 80 32.00 -17.81 -20.29
C VAL A 80 32.80 -18.40 -21.47
N ASP A 81 32.22 -19.45 -22.04
CA ASP A 81 32.70 -20.09 -23.28
C ASP A 81 31.54 -20.83 -23.97
N ASP A 82 31.86 -21.70 -24.96
CA ASP A 82 30.84 -22.49 -25.68
C ASP A 82 30.18 -23.58 -24.83
N ARG A 83 30.71 -23.88 -23.66
CA ARG A 83 30.20 -24.89 -22.71
C ARG A 83 29.62 -24.33 -21.44
N TRP A 84 30.09 -23.16 -21.02
CA TRP A 84 29.71 -22.58 -19.75
C TRP A 84 28.96 -21.28 -19.92
N LYS A 85 27.83 -21.20 -19.21
CA LYS A 85 27.11 -19.97 -18.98
C LYS A 85 26.91 -19.78 -17.50
N ALA A 86 26.91 -18.54 -17.04
CA ALA A 86 26.62 -18.17 -15.67
C ALA A 86 25.75 -16.93 -15.63
N GLY A 87 24.95 -16.78 -14.63
CA GLY A 87 24.15 -15.57 -14.45
C GLY A 87 23.86 -15.30 -12.99
N PHE A 88 23.59 -14.03 -12.73
CA PHE A 88 23.27 -13.52 -11.40
C PHE A 88 22.18 -12.47 -11.53
N SER A 89 21.23 -12.49 -10.60
CA SER A 89 20.25 -11.41 -10.46
C SER A 89 20.04 -11.05 -8.99
N ALA A 90 19.93 -9.75 -8.72
CA ALA A 90 19.57 -9.23 -7.42
C ALA A 90 18.43 -8.23 -7.56
N ASN A 91 17.50 -8.28 -6.63
CA ASN A 91 16.32 -7.43 -6.57
C ASN A 91 16.16 -6.88 -5.17
N TYR A 92 15.80 -5.62 -5.08
CA TYR A 92 15.38 -4.95 -3.87
C TYR A 92 13.97 -4.39 -4.05
N SER A 93 13.13 -4.51 -3.05
CA SER A 93 11.79 -3.93 -3.03
C SER A 93 11.50 -3.35 -1.65
N SER A 94 11.08 -2.10 -1.60
CA SER A 94 10.59 -1.42 -0.40
C SER A 94 9.13 -1.04 -0.63
N VAL A 95 8.23 -1.53 0.20
CA VAL A 95 6.79 -1.27 0.12
C VAL A 95 6.33 -0.64 1.42
N LYS A 96 5.73 0.54 1.34
CA LYS A 96 5.05 1.20 2.45
C LYS A 96 3.57 1.28 2.13
N VAL A 97 2.74 0.76 3.02
CA VAL A 97 1.28 0.80 2.89
C VAL A 97 0.71 1.51 4.10
N LYS A 98 -0.20 2.45 3.86
CA LYS A 98 -1.12 2.99 4.86
C LYS A 98 -2.52 2.51 4.53
N ALA A 99 -3.10 1.73 5.42
CA ALA A 99 -4.40 1.09 5.21
C ALA A 99 -5.43 1.54 6.24
N ALA A 100 -6.70 1.49 5.85
CA ALA A 100 -7.79 1.62 6.81
C ALA A 100 -7.97 0.33 7.60
N PRO A 101 -8.35 0.40 8.89
CA PRO A 101 -8.67 -0.80 9.67
C PRO A 101 -9.86 -1.54 9.06
N GLY A 102 -9.80 -2.87 9.16
CA GLY A 102 -10.66 -3.76 8.39
C GLY A 102 -12.13 -3.84 8.79
N ALA A 103 -12.84 -4.29 7.85
CA ALA A 103 -14.16 -4.86 7.66
C ALA A 103 -15.35 -4.34 8.53
N ASN A 104 -15.75 -5.06 9.57
CA ASN A 104 -17.10 -4.86 10.17
C ASN A 104 -17.17 -3.72 11.20
N SER A 105 -16.06 -3.37 11.82
CA SER A 105 -15.96 -2.21 12.74
C SER A 105 -15.24 -1.02 12.07
N GLY A 106 -14.91 -1.16 10.78
CA GLY A 106 -14.15 -0.18 10.05
C GLY A 106 -14.94 1.07 9.67
N ILE A 107 -14.20 2.12 9.35
CA ILE A 107 -14.73 3.43 8.95
C ILE A 107 -15.66 3.37 7.74
N ILE A 108 -15.46 2.41 6.83
CA ILE A 108 -16.31 2.19 5.65
C ILE A 108 -17.75 1.93 6.09
N ASN A 109 -17.96 1.01 7.05
CA ASN A 109 -19.29 0.71 7.56
C ASN A 109 -19.94 1.93 8.23
N VAL A 110 -19.13 2.75 8.91
CA VAL A 110 -19.62 3.97 9.56
C VAL A 110 -20.12 4.96 8.50
N VAL A 111 -19.36 5.16 7.42
CA VAL A 111 -19.75 6.06 6.31
C VAL A 111 -21.04 5.59 5.63
N TYR A 112 -21.12 4.30 5.26
CA TYR A 112 -22.31 3.74 4.60
C TYR A 112 -23.55 3.71 5.49
N SER A 113 -23.40 3.74 6.81
CA SER A 113 -24.52 3.75 7.75
C SER A 113 -24.87 5.15 8.25
N ALA A 114 -24.20 6.20 7.76
CA ALA A 114 -24.56 7.56 8.09
C ALA A 114 -25.93 7.92 7.50
N PRO A 115 -26.88 8.42 8.31
CA PRO A 115 -28.16 8.89 7.80
C PRO A 115 -27.96 10.01 6.79
N ALA A 116 -28.78 10.03 5.74
CA ALA A 116 -28.66 11.04 4.69
C ALA A 116 -28.91 12.47 5.19
N GLU A 117 -29.70 12.64 6.25
CA GLU A 117 -29.93 13.95 6.89
C GLU A 117 -28.79 14.40 7.82
N TYR A 118 -27.80 13.53 8.09
CA TYR A 118 -26.63 13.89 8.90
C TYR A 118 -25.47 14.35 8.01
N ASP A 119 -25.07 15.60 8.15
CA ASP A 119 -23.88 16.13 7.46
C ASP A 119 -22.61 15.64 8.15
N LEU A 120 -22.08 14.50 7.69
CA LEU A 120 -20.89 13.88 8.25
C LEU A 120 -19.62 14.72 8.01
N LYS A 121 -19.54 15.39 6.84
CA LYS A 121 -18.41 16.23 6.45
C LYS A 121 -18.44 17.60 7.09
N GLY A 122 -19.61 18.24 7.09
CA GLY A 122 -19.78 19.58 7.67
C GLY A 122 -19.81 19.59 9.19
N THR A 123 -19.98 18.44 9.84
CA THR A 123 -19.92 18.32 11.30
C THR A 123 -18.48 18.14 11.76
N PRO A 124 -17.91 19.07 12.58
CA PRO A 124 -16.61 18.87 13.18
C PRO A 124 -16.49 17.50 13.85
N TYR A 125 -15.42 16.78 13.58
CA TYR A 125 -15.21 15.41 14.10
C TYR A 125 -14.79 15.38 15.59
N HIS A 126 -14.51 16.54 16.20
CA HIS A 126 -14.22 16.66 17.63
C HIS A 126 -14.98 17.86 18.25
N ALA A 127 -15.21 17.82 19.56
CA ALA A 127 -15.86 18.88 20.28
C ALA A 127 -14.96 20.14 20.35
N PRO A 128 -15.54 21.36 20.34
CA PRO A 128 -14.78 22.60 20.46
C PRO A 128 -13.89 22.62 21.72
N GLY A 129 -12.62 22.95 21.55
CA GLY A 129 -11.64 23.01 22.64
C GLY A 129 -11.30 21.66 23.27
N LYS A 130 -11.77 20.54 22.73
CA LYS A 130 -11.52 19.17 23.22
C LYS A 130 -11.06 18.29 22.07
N PRO A 131 -9.80 18.40 21.62
CA PRO A 131 -9.29 17.68 20.46
C PRO A 131 -9.32 16.16 20.60
N THR A 132 -9.40 15.63 21.82
CA THR A 132 -9.48 14.19 22.09
C THR A 132 -10.91 13.67 22.28
N SER A 133 -11.93 14.51 22.07
CA SER A 133 -13.34 14.14 22.23
C SER A 133 -14.04 14.09 20.88
N GLN A 134 -14.21 12.90 20.33
CA GLN A 134 -14.88 12.69 19.04
C GLN A 134 -16.36 13.05 19.07
N ILE A 135 -16.86 13.56 17.95
CA ILE A 135 -18.30 13.65 17.67
C ILE A 135 -18.72 12.44 16.86
N LEU A 136 -19.53 11.59 17.47
CA LEU A 136 -19.97 10.33 16.90
C LEU A 136 -21.47 10.39 16.58
N PHE A 137 -21.89 10.04 15.37
CA PHE A 137 -23.32 9.87 15.08
C PHE A 137 -23.84 8.49 15.52
N ARG A 138 -22.96 7.48 15.54
CA ARG A 138 -23.23 6.14 16.08
C ARG A 138 -22.80 6.03 17.55
N ASN A 139 -22.68 4.82 18.04
CA ASN A 139 -22.22 4.51 19.38
C ASN A 139 -20.69 4.70 19.52
N THR A 140 -20.21 4.62 20.74
CA THR A 140 -18.78 4.83 21.08
C THR A 140 -17.84 3.72 20.62
N SER A 141 -18.37 2.63 20.05
CA SER A 141 -17.55 1.50 19.57
C SER A 141 -16.95 1.75 18.17
N PHE A 142 -17.26 2.87 17.54
CA PHE A 142 -16.81 3.19 16.17
C PHE A 142 -16.25 4.61 16.13
N ASN A 143 -15.07 4.75 15.54
CA ASN A 143 -14.50 6.07 15.28
C ASN A 143 -15.32 6.86 14.26
N ASN A 144 -15.37 8.18 14.43
CA ASN A 144 -15.77 9.06 13.33
C ASN A 144 -14.79 8.87 12.16
N PRO A 145 -15.26 8.69 10.91
CA PRO A 145 -14.39 8.47 9.75
C PRO A 145 -13.36 9.59 9.51
N TYR A 146 -13.75 10.84 9.72
CA TYR A 146 -12.84 12.00 9.58
C TYR A 146 -11.87 12.11 10.74
N TRP A 147 -12.28 11.73 11.96
CA TRP A 147 -11.37 11.59 13.08
C TRP A 147 -10.28 10.57 12.78
N TRP A 148 -10.68 9.38 12.35
CA TRP A 148 -9.74 8.34 12.03
C TRP A 148 -8.76 8.78 10.94
N ALA A 149 -9.27 9.38 9.87
CA ALA A 149 -8.45 9.83 8.75
C ALA A 149 -7.43 10.92 9.14
N ALA A 150 -7.72 11.69 10.20
CA ALA A 150 -6.86 12.77 10.68
C ALA A 150 -5.86 12.32 11.76
N ASN A 151 -6.21 11.32 12.57
CA ASN A 151 -5.50 11.05 13.83
C ASN A 151 -4.97 9.62 13.95
N ASP A 152 -5.60 8.64 13.29
CA ASP A 152 -5.21 7.24 13.43
C ASP A 152 -4.39 6.79 12.20
N GLU A 153 -3.47 5.86 12.41
CA GLU A 153 -2.67 5.29 11.33
C GLU A 153 -2.52 3.77 11.54
N PHE A 154 -2.76 3.02 10.48
CA PHE A 154 -2.28 1.66 10.35
C PHE A 154 -1.31 1.61 9.17
N SER A 155 -0.04 1.32 9.46
CA SER A 155 0.99 1.28 8.44
C SER A 155 1.79 -0.03 8.46
N GLN A 156 2.22 -0.44 7.28
CA GLN A 156 3.12 -1.57 7.08
C GLN A 156 4.28 -1.13 6.19
N HIS A 157 5.49 -1.44 6.61
CA HIS A 157 6.69 -1.21 5.83
C HIS A 157 7.45 -2.52 5.66
N THR A 158 7.54 -3.00 4.43
CA THR A 158 8.23 -4.24 4.07
C THR A 158 9.41 -3.94 3.16
N ASN A 159 10.61 -4.32 3.59
CA ASN A 159 11.82 -4.31 2.79
C ASN A 159 12.19 -5.77 2.44
N ARG A 160 12.43 -6.06 1.16
CA ARG A 160 12.75 -7.40 0.66
C ARG A 160 13.96 -7.34 -0.27
N VAL A 161 14.89 -8.25 -0.06
CA VAL A 161 16.01 -8.51 -0.96
C VAL A 161 15.90 -9.96 -1.42
N PHE A 162 15.92 -10.18 -2.72
CA PHE A 162 15.90 -11.51 -3.29
C PHE A 162 16.72 -11.58 -4.58
N GLY A 163 17.26 -12.74 -4.85
CA GLY A 163 18.06 -12.93 -6.04
C GLY A 163 18.43 -14.39 -6.24
N ASN A 164 19.07 -14.64 -7.35
CA ASN A 164 19.58 -15.95 -7.67
C ASN A 164 20.89 -15.87 -8.46
N ALA A 165 21.64 -16.95 -8.42
CA ALA A 165 22.77 -17.18 -9.30
C ALA A 165 22.61 -18.57 -9.93
N TYR A 166 23.06 -18.74 -11.15
CA TYR A 166 23.09 -20.02 -11.82
C TYR A 166 24.39 -20.25 -12.59
N ALA A 167 24.72 -21.51 -12.76
CA ALA A 167 25.75 -21.96 -13.69
C ALA A 167 25.17 -23.07 -14.58
N GLU A 168 25.48 -23.02 -15.85
CA GLU A 168 25.05 -23.98 -16.87
C GLU A 168 26.25 -24.56 -17.59
N PHE A 169 26.31 -25.87 -17.69
CA PHE A 169 27.35 -26.59 -18.37
C PHE A 169 26.78 -27.49 -19.48
N THR A 170 27.28 -27.30 -20.68
CA THR A 170 26.90 -28.07 -21.88
C THR A 170 28.12 -28.85 -22.37
N PRO A 171 28.26 -30.14 -22.04
CA PRO A 171 29.37 -30.93 -22.50
C PRO A 171 29.32 -31.13 -24.02
N LYS A 172 30.47 -31.11 -24.64
CA LYS A 172 30.59 -31.54 -26.06
C LYS A 172 30.59 -33.06 -26.10
N LEU A 173 29.45 -33.61 -26.51
CA LEU A 173 29.30 -35.07 -26.65
C LEU A 173 29.46 -35.44 -28.15
N ASN A 174 30.27 -36.46 -28.42
CA ASN A 174 30.44 -36.99 -29.79
C ASN A 174 29.30 -37.95 -30.20
N TRP A 175 28.07 -37.68 -29.74
CA TRP A 175 26.89 -38.53 -30.01
C TRP A 175 26.06 -38.04 -31.24
N GLY A 176 26.65 -37.17 -32.11
CA GLY A 176 26.00 -36.55 -33.23
C GLY A 176 25.07 -35.40 -32.80
N ASP A 177 24.55 -34.63 -33.74
CA ASP A 177 23.77 -33.41 -33.52
C ASP A 177 22.35 -33.65 -32.95
N ARG A 178 21.99 -34.90 -32.65
CA ARG A 178 20.66 -35.27 -32.19
C ARG A 178 20.41 -35.05 -30.69
N TYR A 179 21.49 -34.94 -29.90
CA TYR A 179 21.38 -34.92 -28.43
C TYR A 179 22.15 -33.74 -27.85
N HIS A 180 21.44 -32.91 -27.11
CA HIS A 180 22.02 -31.82 -26.30
C HIS A 180 21.82 -32.15 -24.83
N LEU A 181 22.88 -32.22 -24.07
CA LEU A 181 22.86 -32.41 -22.63
C LEU A 181 23.25 -31.09 -21.97
N VAL A 182 22.44 -30.61 -21.03
CA VAL A 182 22.68 -29.39 -20.28
C VAL A 182 22.53 -29.70 -18.80
N PHE A 183 23.57 -29.40 -18.03
CA PHE A 183 23.53 -29.40 -16.56
C PHE A 183 23.36 -27.95 -16.11
N ARG A 184 22.35 -27.69 -15.28
CA ARG A 184 22.12 -26.37 -14.70
C ARG A 184 21.90 -26.48 -13.22
N GLU A 185 22.74 -25.75 -12.46
CA GLU A 185 22.60 -25.55 -11.04
C GLU A 185 22.19 -24.11 -10.79
N GLN A 186 21.24 -23.91 -9.85
CA GLN A 186 20.74 -22.61 -9.49
C GLN A 186 20.53 -22.54 -7.98
N ALA A 187 21.04 -21.45 -7.37
CA ALA A 187 20.81 -21.11 -5.98
C ALA A 187 20.11 -19.76 -5.88
N GLY A 188 19.20 -19.61 -4.94
CA GLY A 188 18.48 -18.37 -4.68
C GLY A 188 18.44 -18.01 -3.21
N LEU A 189 18.37 -16.72 -2.95
CA LEU A 189 18.14 -16.14 -1.63
C LEU A 189 16.93 -15.21 -1.68
N ASP A 190 16.09 -15.30 -0.65
CA ASP A 190 14.96 -14.39 -0.45
C ASP A 190 14.86 -14.06 1.04
N THR A 191 14.96 -12.80 1.37
CA THR A 191 14.84 -12.32 2.74
C THR A 191 14.01 -11.03 2.78
N TYR A 192 13.20 -10.88 3.84
CA TYR A 192 12.42 -9.68 4.04
C TYR A 192 12.27 -9.34 5.52
N THR A 193 12.03 -8.07 5.77
CA THR A 193 11.63 -7.54 7.08
C THR A 193 10.33 -6.77 6.90
N SER A 194 9.34 -7.03 7.74
CA SER A 194 8.07 -6.31 7.75
C SER A 194 7.83 -5.70 9.11
N ASN A 195 7.67 -4.40 9.15
CA ASN A 195 7.33 -3.63 10.34
C ASN A 195 5.89 -3.13 10.20
N ASN A 196 5.04 -3.49 11.15
CA ASN A 196 3.66 -3.02 11.24
C ASN A 196 3.55 -2.04 12.42
N ALA A 197 2.90 -0.92 12.19
CA ALA A 197 2.60 0.05 13.23
C ALA A 197 1.11 0.40 13.20
N THR A 198 0.51 0.42 14.39
CA THR A 198 -0.82 0.95 14.62
C THR A 198 -0.70 2.11 15.59
N VAL A 199 -1.11 3.28 15.16
CA VAL A 199 -1.18 4.47 16.00
C VAL A 199 -2.65 4.83 16.14
N ALA A 200 -3.13 4.90 17.38
CA ALA A 200 -4.45 5.38 17.71
C ALA A 200 -4.30 6.59 18.62
N GLU A 201 -4.90 7.72 18.24
CA GLU A 201 -4.87 8.94 19.04
C GLU A 201 -5.73 8.80 20.30
N LEU A 202 -5.38 9.55 21.34
CA LEU A 202 -6.19 9.59 22.56
C LEU A 202 -7.61 10.03 22.21
N GLY A 203 -8.58 9.22 22.58
CA GLY A 203 -9.99 9.41 22.23
C GLY A 203 -10.48 8.55 21.06
N SER A 204 -9.59 7.76 20.43
CA SER A 204 -10.01 6.75 19.45
C SER A 204 -10.72 5.57 20.11
N ALA A 205 -11.64 4.94 19.37
CA ALA A 205 -12.46 3.84 19.89
C ALA A 205 -11.71 2.49 20.01
N TYR A 206 -10.44 2.46 19.65
CA TYR A 206 -9.60 1.28 19.79
C TYR A 206 -8.91 1.32 21.17
N ASN A 207 -9.48 0.61 22.11
CA ASN A 207 -8.85 0.34 23.40
C ASN A 207 -8.75 -1.17 23.61
#